data_f126722aab574100f52ac2df1780bdbc
#
_entry.id   f126722aab574100f52ac2df1780bdbc
#
_cell.length_a   1.000
_cell.length_b   1.000
_cell.length_c   1.000
_cell.angle_alpha   90.00
_cell.angle_beta   90.00
_cell.angle_gamma   90.00
#
_symmetry.space_group_name_H-M   'P 1'
#
loop_
_entity.id
_entity.type
_entity.pdbx_description
1 polymer ?
#
loop_
_entity_poly.entity_id
_entity_poly.type
_entity_poly.pdbx_seq_one_letter_code
_entity_poly.pdbx_strand_id
1 'polypeptide(L)'
;MDKILIYTDGSSRGNPGPGGYGALLMWGTKVKELSEGYRKTTNNRMELLAVIKALLSIKKKELPIHIFTDSKYVVESVEKKWLDNWIRTDFKGGKKNKDLWLQYYQLAKPFQIKFHWVKGHADNAFNNRCDELATMAADNGPWLIDTEYEAI
;
A
#
# COMPACT_ATOMS: atom_id res chain seq x y z
N MET A 1 -19.18 13.93 1.12
CA MET A 1 -17.79 14.35 1.30
C MET A 1 -17.28 14.12 2.73
N ASP A 2 -17.84 13.15 3.35
CA ASP A 2 -17.58 12.85 4.76
C ASP A 2 -16.59 11.70 4.93
N LYS A 3 -15.98 11.24 3.85
CA LYS A 3 -14.99 10.15 3.89
C LYS A 3 -14.01 10.26 2.73
N ILE A 4 -12.85 9.61 2.91
CA ILE A 4 -11.84 9.50 1.87
C ILE A 4 -11.81 8.05 1.39
N LEU A 5 -11.85 7.86 0.07
CA LEU A 5 -11.73 6.54 -0.55
C LEU A 5 -10.35 6.43 -1.16
N ILE A 6 -9.66 5.31 -0.87
CA ILE A 6 -8.33 5.04 -1.41
C ILE A 6 -8.35 3.66 -2.04
N TYR A 7 -7.87 3.58 -3.29
CA TYR A 7 -7.58 2.31 -3.95
C TYR A 7 -6.07 2.19 -4.10
N THR A 8 -5.53 1.01 -3.84
CA THR A 8 -4.08 0.78 -3.91
C THR A 8 -3.77 -0.53 -4.60
N ASP A 9 -2.60 -0.60 -5.24
CA ASP A 9 -2.08 -1.83 -5.80
C ASP A 9 -0.55 -1.77 -5.83
N GLY A 10 0.06 -2.95 -5.87
CA GLY A 10 1.50 -3.10 -5.98
C GLY A 10 1.83 -4.21 -6.95
N SER A 11 2.98 -4.12 -7.58
CA SER A 11 3.43 -5.08 -8.57
C SER A 11 4.95 -5.24 -8.50
N SER A 12 5.44 -6.42 -8.83
CA SER A 12 6.88 -6.61 -9.07
C SER A 12 7.09 -7.59 -10.21
N ARG A 13 8.12 -7.34 -11.01
CA ARG A 13 8.54 -8.22 -12.10
C ARG A 13 9.59 -9.17 -11.55
N GLY A 14 9.12 -10.30 -11.03
CA GLY A 14 9.93 -11.18 -10.22
C GLY A 14 9.81 -10.80 -8.75
N ASN A 15 10.15 -11.72 -7.87
CA ASN A 15 9.97 -11.50 -6.43
C ASN A 15 11.20 -11.99 -5.67
N PRO A 16 12.30 -11.22 -5.62
CA PRO A 16 12.38 -9.78 -5.91
C PRO A 16 12.64 -9.45 -7.38
N GLY A 17 12.38 -8.19 -7.72
CA GLY A 17 12.63 -7.64 -9.05
C GLY A 17 12.19 -6.17 -9.10
N PRO A 18 12.22 -5.56 -10.29
CA PRO A 18 11.67 -4.21 -10.43
C PRO A 18 10.20 -4.20 -10.05
N GLY A 19 9.81 -3.22 -9.27
CA GLY A 19 8.44 -3.12 -8.80
C GLY A 19 7.92 -1.70 -8.83
N GLY A 20 6.62 -1.56 -8.57
CA GLY A 20 5.98 -0.27 -8.51
C GLY A 20 4.69 -0.35 -7.73
N TYR A 21 4.19 0.82 -7.34
CA TYR A 21 2.88 0.91 -6.69
C TYR A 21 2.02 1.94 -7.41
N GLY A 22 0.71 1.80 -7.22
CA GLY A 22 -0.27 2.77 -7.69
C GLY A 22 -1.31 3.00 -6.62
N ALA A 23 -1.76 4.24 -6.50
CA ALA A 23 -2.81 4.60 -5.56
C ALA A 23 -3.70 5.69 -6.15
N LEU A 24 -5.00 5.59 -5.86
CA LEU A 24 -5.99 6.61 -6.17
C LEU A 24 -6.60 7.07 -4.86
N LEU A 25 -6.58 8.39 -4.65
CA LEU A 25 -7.23 8.98 -3.49
C LEU A 25 -8.38 9.83 -3.97
N MET A 26 -9.56 9.61 -3.40
CA MET A 26 -10.78 10.30 -3.82
C MET A 26 -11.47 10.94 -2.62
N TRP A 27 -11.78 12.22 -2.76
CA TRP A 27 -12.54 12.96 -1.77
C TRP A 27 -13.49 13.93 -2.51
N GLY A 28 -14.77 13.65 -2.42
CA GLY A 28 -15.76 14.40 -3.21
C GLY A 28 -15.50 14.19 -4.69
N THR A 29 -15.30 15.28 -5.43
CA THR A 29 -14.98 15.23 -6.86
C THR A 29 -13.47 15.25 -7.13
N LYS A 30 -12.65 15.36 -6.09
CA LYS A 30 -11.20 15.41 -6.25
C LYS A 30 -10.62 14.00 -6.33
N VAL A 31 -9.69 13.82 -7.28
CA VAL A 31 -8.98 12.55 -7.46
C VAL A 31 -7.50 12.84 -7.57
N LYS A 32 -6.70 12.08 -6.83
CA LYS A 32 -5.24 12.18 -6.88
C LYS A 32 -4.65 10.81 -7.17
N GLU A 33 -3.73 10.75 -8.12
CA GLU A 33 -3.00 9.52 -8.44
C GLU A 33 -1.59 9.59 -7.90
N LEU A 34 -1.10 8.48 -7.32
CA LEU A 34 0.28 8.34 -6.88
C LEU A 34 0.86 7.10 -7.51
N SER A 35 2.13 7.17 -7.89
CA SER A 35 2.82 6.03 -8.49
C SER A 35 4.32 6.27 -8.42
N GLU A 36 5.10 5.22 -8.09
CA GLU A 36 6.56 5.23 -8.13
C GLU A 36 7.06 3.83 -8.40
N GLY A 37 8.23 3.72 -9.05
CA GLY A 37 8.88 2.46 -9.31
C GLY A 37 10.15 2.28 -8.49
N TYR A 38 10.51 1.03 -8.22
CA TYR A 38 11.69 0.64 -7.46
C TYR A 38 12.47 -0.42 -8.22
N ARG A 39 13.80 -0.29 -8.24
CA ARG A 39 14.64 -1.17 -9.06
C ARG A 39 14.67 -2.62 -8.57
N LYS A 40 14.53 -2.81 -7.26
CA LYS A 40 14.54 -4.15 -6.67
C LYS A 40 13.71 -4.15 -5.38
N THR A 41 12.60 -4.87 -5.41
CA THR A 41 11.67 -4.93 -4.28
C THR A 41 10.81 -6.18 -4.41
N THR A 42 9.75 -6.29 -3.61
CA THR A 42 8.82 -7.41 -3.67
C THR A 42 7.40 -6.93 -3.86
N ASN A 43 6.53 -7.83 -4.30
CA ASN A 43 5.13 -7.51 -4.49
C ASN A 43 4.48 -7.01 -3.18
N ASN A 44 4.70 -7.73 -2.09
CA ASN A 44 4.10 -7.35 -0.79
C ASN A 44 4.60 -6.00 -0.30
N ARG A 45 5.88 -5.67 -0.52
CA ARG A 45 6.39 -4.35 -0.15
C ARG A 45 5.69 -3.25 -0.94
N MET A 46 5.47 -3.47 -2.23
CA MET A 46 4.80 -2.47 -3.08
C MET A 46 3.32 -2.31 -2.70
N GLU A 47 2.64 -3.41 -2.38
CA GLU A 47 1.27 -3.36 -1.89
C GLU A 47 1.15 -2.52 -0.63
N LEU A 48 2.04 -2.74 0.33
CA LEU A 48 2.03 -2.01 1.59
C LEU A 48 2.50 -0.55 1.41
N LEU A 49 3.51 -0.34 0.57
CA LEU A 49 4.03 1.01 0.32
C LEU A 49 2.99 1.91 -0.34
N ALA A 50 2.14 1.35 -1.20
CA ALA A 50 1.05 2.12 -1.80
C ALA A 50 0.15 2.72 -0.71
N VAL A 51 -0.18 1.94 0.30
CA VAL A 51 -0.98 2.41 1.45
C VAL A 51 -0.25 3.51 2.20
N ILE A 52 1.03 3.29 2.50
CA ILE A 52 1.84 4.25 3.25
C ILE A 52 1.92 5.60 2.50
N LYS A 53 2.23 5.56 1.20
CA LYS A 53 2.33 6.78 0.41
C LYS A 53 1.00 7.51 0.30
N ALA A 54 -0.10 6.76 0.19
CA ALA A 54 -1.43 7.36 0.18
C ALA A 54 -1.71 8.10 1.48
N LEU A 55 -1.45 7.46 2.63
CA LEU A 55 -1.68 8.09 3.93
C LEU A 55 -0.79 9.32 4.15
N LEU A 56 0.46 9.27 3.69
CA LEU A 56 1.37 10.41 3.79
C LEU A 56 0.86 11.64 3.04
N SER A 57 0.06 11.45 2.00
CA SER A 57 -0.45 12.57 1.21
C SER A 57 -1.75 13.18 1.76
N ILE A 58 -2.32 12.61 2.82
CA ILE A 58 -3.59 13.07 3.37
C ILE A 58 -3.34 14.09 4.48
N LYS A 59 -4.03 15.23 4.38
CA LYS A 59 -3.95 16.30 5.37
C LYS A 59 -5.14 16.32 6.32
N LYS A 60 -6.30 15.83 5.88
CA LYS A 60 -7.54 15.84 6.67
C LYS A 60 -7.66 14.56 7.50
N LYS A 61 -7.21 14.65 8.75
CA LYS A 61 -7.14 13.48 9.63
C LYS A 61 -8.46 13.14 10.32
N GLU A 62 -9.40 14.06 10.31
CA GLU A 62 -10.71 13.89 10.94
C GLU A 62 -11.70 13.06 10.12
N LEU A 63 -11.42 12.84 8.82
CA LEU A 63 -12.33 12.09 7.96
C LEU A 63 -12.03 10.60 8.02
N PRO A 64 -13.08 9.75 8.04
CA PRO A 64 -12.87 8.31 7.92
C PRO A 64 -12.25 7.96 6.57
N ILE A 65 -11.36 6.97 6.58
CA ILE A 65 -10.65 6.50 5.39
C ILE A 65 -11.06 5.06 5.12
N HIS A 66 -11.45 4.78 3.88
CA HIS A 66 -11.71 3.43 3.40
C HIS A 66 -10.67 3.07 2.35
N ILE A 67 -9.91 2.02 2.58
CA ILE A 67 -8.84 1.56 1.67
C ILE A 67 -9.27 0.26 1.02
N PHE A 68 -9.26 0.24 -0.31
CA PHE A 68 -9.65 -0.91 -1.12
C PHE A 68 -8.40 -1.46 -1.80
N THR A 69 -8.13 -2.74 -1.62
CA THR A 69 -6.98 -3.41 -2.21
C THR A 69 -7.29 -4.88 -2.45
N ASP A 70 -6.66 -5.48 -3.44
CA ASP A 70 -6.76 -6.92 -3.69
C ASP A 70 -5.71 -7.72 -2.91
N SER A 71 -4.87 -7.05 -2.13
CA SER A 71 -3.85 -7.71 -1.32
C SER A 71 -4.44 -8.24 -0.01
N LYS A 72 -4.67 -9.55 0.04
CA LYS A 72 -5.08 -10.19 1.30
C LYS A 72 -4.03 -10.02 2.38
N TYR A 73 -2.76 -10.03 2.00
CA TYR A 73 -1.66 -9.81 2.94
C TYR A 73 -1.85 -8.51 3.72
N VAL A 74 -2.12 -7.40 3.01
CA VAL A 74 -2.30 -6.11 3.67
C VAL A 74 -3.59 -6.08 4.49
N VAL A 75 -4.71 -6.49 3.89
CA VAL A 75 -6.01 -6.45 4.57
C VAL A 75 -6.02 -7.30 5.83
N GLU A 76 -5.58 -8.54 5.73
CA GLU A 76 -5.66 -9.47 6.86
C GLU A 76 -4.66 -9.12 7.96
N SER A 77 -3.49 -8.62 7.60
CA SER A 77 -2.50 -8.20 8.60
C SER A 77 -3.07 -7.14 9.55
N VAL A 78 -3.88 -6.24 9.04
CA VAL A 78 -4.48 -5.17 9.85
C VAL A 78 -5.81 -5.60 10.44
N GLU A 79 -6.75 -6.07 9.62
CA GLU A 79 -8.12 -6.36 10.06
C GLU A 79 -8.21 -7.57 10.98
N LYS A 80 -7.33 -8.55 10.83
CA LYS A 80 -7.26 -9.73 11.72
C LYS A 80 -6.32 -9.54 12.90
N LYS A 81 -5.80 -8.33 13.09
CA LYS A 81 -4.92 -7.98 14.21
C LYS A 81 -3.57 -8.71 14.21
N TRP A 82 -3.15 -9.24 13.06
CA TRP A 82 -1.83 -9.88 12.96
C TRP A 82 -0.72 -8.87 13.21
N LEU A 83 -0.87 -7.65 12.69
CA LEU A 83 0.12 -6.59 12.87
C LEU A 83 0.32 -6.27 14.36
N ASP A 84 -0.77 -6.17 15.13
CA ASP A 84 -0.68 -5.88 16.55
C ASP A 84 0.15 -6.95 17.27
N ASN A 85 -0.03 -8.22 16.89
CA ASN A 85 0.74 -9.31 17.45
C ASN A 85 2.21 -9.26 17.04
N TRP A 86 2.49 -8.92 15.78
CA TRP A 86 3.86 -8.80 15.29
C TRP A 86 4.62 -7.69 16.04
N ILE A 87 3.97 -6.57 16.28
CA ILE A 87 4.57 -5.45 17.01
C ILE A 87 4.86 -5.87 18.44
N ARG A 88 3.92 -6.53 19.09
CA ARG A 88 4.08 -7.00 20.46
C ARG A 88 5.22 -7.99 20.61
N THR A 89 5.47 -8.83 19.61
CA THR A 89 6.52 -9.84 19.61
C THR A 89 7.79 -9.39 18.91
N ASP A 90 7.88 -8.12 18.51
CA ASP A 90 9.01 -7.57 17.75
C ASP A 90 9.29 -8.36 16.47
N PHE A 91 8.21 -8.75 15.77
CA PHE A 91 8.28 -9.47 14.49
C PHE A 91 9.04 -10.78 14.57
N LYS A 92 8.95 -11.48 15.67
CA LYS A 92 9.56 -12.81 15.82
C LYS A 92 8.94 -13.81 14.86
N GLY A 93 9.68 -14.88 14.57
CA GLY A 93 9.20 -15.96 13.70
C GLY A 93 9.37 -15.67 12.22
N GLY A 94 10.32 -14.80 11.85
CA GLY A 94 10.62 -14.53 10.45
C GLY A 94 9.62 -13.64 9.74
N LYS A 95 8.85 -12.85 10.49
CA LYS A 95 7.90 -11.92 9.89
C LYS A 95 8.64 -10.83 9.14
N LYS A 96 8.23 -10.59 7.90
CA LYS A 96 8.94 -9.71 6.97
C LYS A 96 8.33 -8.30 6.92
N ASN A 97 9.07 -7.39 6.31
CA ASN A 97 8.62 -6.02 6.05
C ASN A 97 8.39 -5.21 7.32
N LYS A 98 9.16 -5.51 8.35
CA LYS A 98 9.07 -4.82 9.64
C LYS A 98 9.18 -3.31 9.49
N ASP A 99 10.12 -2.82 8.67
CA ASP A 99 10.33 -1.39 8.42
C ASP A 99 9.04 -0.71 7.95
N LEU A 100 8.40 -1.28 6.94
CA LEU A 100 7.17 -0.71 6.38
C LEU A 100 5.99 -0.83 7.34
N TRP A 101 5.87 -1.96 8.04
CA TRP A 101 4.78 -2.15 8.99
C TRP A 101 4.88 -1.20 10.18
N LEU A 102 6.09 -0.92 10.66
CA LEU A 102 6.27 0.05 11.73
C LEU A 102 5.95 1.47 11.25
N GLN A 103 6.34 1.81 10.03
CA GLN A 103 5.99 3.08 9.44
C GLN A 103 4.47 3.24 9.31
N TYR A 104 3.80 2.21 8.79
CA TYR A 104 2.34 2.20 8.70
C TYR A 104 1.69 2.38 10.06
N TYR A 105 2.15 1.62 11.05
CA TYR A 105 1.56 1.64 12.39
C TYR A 105 1.59 3.04 13.01
N GLN A 106 2.72 3.72 12.92
CA GLN A 106 2.85 5.08 13.42
C GLN A 106 1.99 6.08 12.63
N LEU A 107 2.03 5.95 11.31
CA LEU A 107 1.33 6.84 10.41
C LEU A 107 -0.20 6.72 10.55
N ALA A 108 -0.69 5.53 10.82
CA ALA A 108 -2.12 5.26 10.89
C ALA A 108 -2.78 5.77 12.18
N LYS A 109 -2.01 6.01 13.23
CA LYS A 109 -2.56 6.36 14.56
C LYS A 109 -3.58 7.50 14.56
N PRO A 110 -3.37 8.63 13.86
CA PRO A 110 -4.34 9.72 13.87
C PRO A 110 -5.55 9.50 12.98
N PHE A 111 -5.59 8.42 12.22
CA PHE A 111 -6.65 8.16 11.24
C PHE A 111 -7.63 7.10 11.72
N GLN A 112 -8.86 7.19 11.21
CA GLN A 112 -9.85 6.12 11.30
C GLN A 112 -9.82 5.38 9.97
N ILE A 113 -9.24 4.18 9.93
CA ILE A 113 -9.02 3.45 8.70
C ILE A 113 -9.77 2.14 8.72
N LYS A 114 -10.48 1.84 7.64
CA LYS A 114 -11.09 0.53 7.40
C LYS A 114 -10.58 -0.02 6.07
N PHE A 115 -10.08 -1.24 6.09
CA PHE A 115 -9.63 -1.93 4.89
C PHE A 115 -10.78 -2.77 4.32
N HIS A 116 -10.85 -2.81 3.00
CA HIS A 116 -11.79 -3.62 2.25
C HIS A 116 -11.02 -4.41 1.20
N TRP A 117 -11.19 -5.72 1.23
CA TRP A 117 -10.62 -6.55 0.19
C TRP A 117 -11.50 -6.49 -1.06
N VAL A 118 -10.87 -6.27 -2.22
CA VAL A 118 -11.55 -6.33 -3.51
C VAL A 118 -10.90 -7.43 -4.34
N LYS A 119 -11.68 -8.12 -5.16
CA LYS A 119 -11.18 -9.18 -6.00
C LYS A 119 -10.34 -8.58 -7.12
N GLY A 120 -9.09 -9.06 -7.28
CA GLY A 120 -8.22 -8.61 -8.35
C GLY A 120 -8.77 -9.02 -9.71
N HIS A 121 -8.50 -8.20 -10.74
CA HIS A 121 -8.94 -8.41 -12.11
C HIS A 121 -10.45 -8.48 -12.29
N ALA A 122 -11.22 -7.94 -11.34
CA ALA A 122 -12.65 -7.80 -11.45
C ALA A 122 -13.03 -6.52 -12.20
N ASP A 123 -14.32 -6.23 -12.30
CA ASP A 123 -14.83 -5.09 -13.06
C ASP A 123 -14.69 -3.75 -12.32
N ASN A 124 -13.70 -3.63 -11.43
CA ASN A 124 -13.49 -2.41 -10.66
C ASN A 124 -12.50 -1.51 -11.39
N ALA A 125 -13.01 -0.44 -11.98
CA ALA A 125 -12.20 0.49 -12.77
C ALA A 125 -11.09 1.15 -11.95
N PHE A 126 -11.35 1.44 -10.67
CA PHE A 126 -10.36 2.09 -9.81
C PHE A 126 -9.23 1.12 -9.45
N ASN A 127 -9.56 -0.11 -9.15
CA ASN A 127 -8.55 -1.13 -8.88
C ASN A 127 -7.70 -1.38 -10.14
N ASN A 128 -8.34 -1.43 -11.31
CA ASN A 128 -7.65 -1.62 -12.58
C ASN A 128 -6.70 -0.45 -12.88
N ARG A 129 -7.10 0.77 -12.54
CA ARG A 129 -6.22 1.93 -12.73
C ARG A 129 -4.99 1.86 -11.82
N CYS A 130 -5.17 1.42 -10.57
CA CYS A 130 -4.04 1.24 -9.66
C CYS A 130 -3.07 0.17 -10.16
N ASP A 131 -3.60 -0.94 -10.69
CA ASP A 131 -2.78 -1.98 -11.31
C ASP A 131 -1.97 -1.42 -12.48
N GLU A 132 -2.61 -0.65 -13.35
CA GLU A 132 -1.94 0.00 -14.49
C GLU A 132 -0.82 0.91 -14.02
N LEU A 133 -1.08 1.76 -13.02
CA LEU A 133 -0.06 2.65 -12.47
C LEU A 133 1.12 1.87 -11.89
N ALA A 134 0.82 0.80 -11.15
CA ALA A 134 1.85 -0.03 -10.52
C ALA A 134 2.71 -0.75 -11.56
N THR A 135 2.10 -1.34 -12.56
CA THR A 135 2.83 -2.09 -13.60
C THR A 135 3.63 -1.16 -14.50
N MET A 136 3.09 0.00 -14.85
CA MET A 136 3.83 0.98 -15.65
C MET A 136 5.05 1.49 -14.88
N ALA A 137 4.92 1.75 -13.60
CA ALA A 137 6.04 2.20 -12.77
C ALA A 137 7.11 1.11 -12.65
N ALA A 138 6.70 -0.14 -12.49
CA ALA A 138 7.62 -1.27 -12.42
C ALA A 138 8.39 -1.47 -13.73
N ASP A 139 7.71 -1.29 -14.86
CA ASP A 139 8.29 -1.57 -16.19
C ASP A 139 9.13 -0.41 -16.72
N ASN A 140 8.72 0.81 -16.46
CA ASN A 140 9.29 1.98 -17.14
C ASN A 140 10.14 2.89 -16.25
N GLY A 141 10.00 2.77 -14.95
CA GLY A 141 10.70 3.69 -14.05
C GLY A 141 10.26 5.15 -14.22
N PRO A 142 11.05 6.14 -13.77
CA PRO A 142 12.37 5.96 -13.16
C PRO A 142 12.29 5.13 -11.87
N TRP A 143 13.38 4.40 -11.57
CA TRP A 143 13.40 3.49 -10.44
C TRP A 143 14.15 4.09 -9.27
N LEU A 144 13.47 4.12 -8.12
CA LEU A 144 14.06 4.46 -6.84
C LEU A 144 14.74 3.22 -6.25
N ILE A 145 15.43 3.42 -5.14
CA ILE A 145 16.06 2.34 -4.40
C ILE A 145 15.22 2.06 -3.16
N ASP A 146 14.82 0.80 -2.99
CA ASP A 146 14.16 0.35 -1.76
C ASP A 146 15.27 0.08 -0.75
N THR A 147 15.73 1.17 -0.11
CA THR A 147 16.96 1.16 0.71
C THR A 147 16.92 0.12 1.83
N GLU A 148 15.82 0.03 2.56
CA GLU A 148 15.72 -0.93 3.65
C GLU A 148 15.74 -2.36 3.14
N TYR A 149 15.09 -2.62 2.01
CA TYR A 149 15.08 -3.94 1.41
C TYR A 149 16.45 -4.33 0.89
N GLU A 150 17.12 -3.42 0.17
CA GLU A 150 18.41 -3.72 -0.45
C GLU A 150 19.57 -3.74 0.56
N ALA A 151 19.37 -3.21 1.76
CA ALA A 151 20.36 -3.22 2.81
C ALA A 151 20.49 -4.57 3.53
N ILE A 152 19.56 -5.48 3.29
CA ILE A 152 19.53 -6.79 3.96
C ILE A 152 20.63 -7.70 3.42
#